data_6021edd625d6cd1c649ab5caa849f491
#
_entry.id   6021edd625d6cd1c649ab5caa849f491
#
_cell.length_a   1.000
_cell.length_b   1.000
_cell.length_c   1.000
_cell.angle_alpha   90.00
_cell.angle_beta   90.00
_cell.angle_gamma   90.00
#
_symmetry.space_group_name_H-M   'P 1'
#
loop_
_entity.id
_entity.type
_entity.pdbx_description
1 polymer ?
#
loop_
_entity_poly.entity_id
_entity_poly.type
_entity_poly.pdbx_seq_one_letter_code
_entity_poly.pdbx_strand_id
1 'polypeptide(L)'
;MPVLHDLWQAIPEPLHDPVALAVPFFVLFVAIEALAARMLEDERPVAERTGPDGRALPLPGGYLTRDAAASISMGAVSVLTMTLWKLGALGLYAVVFAYLAPWQLPADAWWTWALAILGVDFFFYWAHRVAHRVRLVWATHQAHHSSEYFNFSTALRQKWNNSAEIVFWLPLPLLGVPPALVFLGFSVSLVYQFFVHTERVGTLWRPVELVLE
;
A
#
# COMPACT_ATOMS: atom_id res chain seq x y z
N MET A 1 3.12 3.88 31.38
CA MET A 1 2.74 2.67 30.61
C MET A 1 4.00 1.82 30.36
N PRO A 2 4.59 1.19 31.38
CA PRO A 2 5.85 0.45 31.24
C PRO A 2 5.68 -0.80 30.34
N VAL A 3 4.59 -1.53 30.48
CA VAL A 3 4.35 -2.81 29.77
C VAL A 3 4.40 -2.66 28.24
N LEU A 4 3.82 -1.58 27.68
CA LEU A 4 3.86 -1.35 26.24
C LEU A 4 5.27 -0.99 25.74
N HIS A 5 6.03 -0.28 26.54
CA HIS A 5 7.43 0.03 26.25
C HIS A 5 8.28 -1.25 26.22
N ASP A 6 8.11 -2.11 27.23
CA ASP A 6 8.87 -3.37 27.34
C ASP A 6 8.50 -4.34 26.21
N LEU A 7 7.21 -4.42 25.83
CA LEU A 7 6.76 -5.19 24.67
C LEU A 7 7.36 -4.66 23.37
N TRP A 8 7.40 -3.32 23.19
CA TRP A 8 8.01 -2.71 22.02
C TRP A 8 9.51 -3.03 21.92
N GLN A 9 10.24 -2.94 23.02
CA GLN A 9 11.67 -3.27 23.07
C GLN A 9 11.95 -4.76 22.86
N ALA A 10 10.98 -5.64 23.16
CA ALA A 10 11.10 -7.08 22.94
C ALA A 10 10.94 -7.47 21.45
N ILE A 11 10.37 -6.57 20.62
CA ILE A 11 10.25 -6.79 19.17
C ILE A 11 11.62 -6.51 18.52
N PRO A 12 12.16 -7.40 17.67
CA PRO A 12 13.37 -7.13 16.91
C PRO A 12 13.25 -5.85 16.06
N GLU A 13 14.27 -5.01 16.06
CA GLU A 13 14.26 -3.71 15.34
C GLU A 13 13.77 -3.79 13.89
N PRO A 14 14.13 -4.81 13.07
CA PRO A 14 13.60 -4.92 11.72
C PRO A 14 12.07 -5.05 11.62
N LEU A 15 11.41 -5.48 12.70
CA LEU A 15 9.96 -5.61 12.80
C LEU A 15 9.26 -4.35 13.34
N HIS A 16 10.01 -3.28 13.64
CA HIS A 16 9.41 -1.98 14.00
C HIS A 16 8.81 -1.23 12.78
N ASP A 17 9.00 -1.73 11.56
CA ASP A 17 8.32 -1.20 10.38
C ASP A 17 6.80 -1.46 10.49
N PRO A 18 5.94 -0.43 10.32
CA PRO A 18 4.48 -0.59 10.40
C PRO A 18 3.93 -1.68 9.47
N VAL A 19 4.51 -1.86 8.29
CA VAL A 19 4.10 -2.94 7.35
C VAL A 19 4.44 -4.31 7.93
N ALA A 20 5.65 -4.48 8.50
CA ALA A 20 6.04 -5.74 9.11
C ALA A 20 5.11 -6.14 10.26
N LEU A 21 4.74 -5.18 11.10
CA LEU A 21 3.77 -5.38 12.20
C LEU A 21 2.35 -5.66 11.68
N ALA A 22 1.99 -5.13 10.51
CA ALA A 22 0.68 -5.34 9.91
C ALA A 22 0.54 -6.68 9.17
N VAL A 23 1.63 -7.35 8.78
CA VAL A 23 1.58 -8.62 8.01
C VAL A 23 0.68 -9.68 8.62
N PRO A 24 0.71 -9.98 9.93
CA PRO A 24 -0.20 -10.96 10.51
C PRO A 24 -1.68 -10.59 10.33
N PHE A 25 -2.00 -9.29 10.42
CA PHE A 25 -3.36 -8.79 10.19
C PHE A 25 -3.74 -8.87 8.71
N PHE A 26 -2.83 -8.57 7.79
CA PHE A 26 -3.07 -8.74 6.37
C PHE A 26 -3.41 -10.19 6.03
N VAL A 27 -2.65 -11.15 6.55
CA VAL A 27 -2.92 -12.58 6.36
C VAL A 27 -4.30 -12.95 6.94
N LEU A 28 -4.60 -12.47 8.14
CA LEU A 28 -5.90 -12.70 8.79
C LEU A 28 -7.06 -12.14 7.96
N PHE A 29 -6.97 -10.90 7.48
CA PHE A 29 -8.03 -10.27 6.70
C PHE A 29 -8.22 -10.92 5.33
N VAL A 30 -7.14 -11.32 4.65
CA VAL A 30 -7.21 -12.13 3.41
C VAL A 30 -7.94 -13.44 3.69
N ALA A 31 -7.62 -14.13 4.79
CA ALA A 31 -8.27 -15.40 5.15
C ALA A 31 -9.76 -15.21 5.49
N ILE A 32 -10.10 -14.18 6.27
CA ILE A 32 -11.49 -13.86 6.62
C ILE A 32 -12.28 -13.52 5.35
N GLU A 33 -11.75 -12.67 4.48
CA GLU A 33 -12.43 -12.28 3.25
C GLU A 33 -12.61 -13.47 2.30
N ALA A 34 -11.59 -14.32 2.15
CA ALA A 34 -11.67 -15.53 1.34
C ALA A 34 -12.70 -16.54 1.89
N LEU A 35 -12.81 -16.65 3.21
CA LEU A 35 -13.82 -17.47 3.87
C LEU A 35 -15.22 -16.87 3.66
N ALA A 36 -15.38 -15.57 3.86
CA ALA A 36 -16.64 -14.87 3.61
C ALA A 36 -17.08 -15.00 2.14
N ALA A 37 -16.14 -14.93 1.19
CA ALA A 37 -16.43 -15.12 -0.23
C ALA A 37 -16.97 -16.53 -0.56
N ARG A 38 -16.60 -17.54 0.24
CA ARG A 38 -17.10 -18.91 0.09
C ARG A 38 -18.42 -19.17 0.78
N MET A 39 -18.71 -18.46 1.87
CA MET A 39 -19.85 -18.72 2.74
C MET A 39 -21.05 -17.82 2.44
N LEU A 40 -20.82 -16.62 1.90
CA LEU A 40 -21.89 -15.67 1.59
C LEU A 40 -22.44 -15.94 0.20
N GLU A 41 -23.76 -16.02 0.11
CA GLU A 41 -24.47 -16.16 -1.16
C GLU A 41 -24.42 -14.85 -1.95
N ASP A 42 -24.51 -14.96 -3.27
CA ASP A 42 -24.65 -13.81 -4.15
C ASP A 42 -26.11 -13.32 -4.15
N GLU A 43 -26.36 -12.23 -3.44
CA GLU A 43 -27.69 -11.61 -3.34
C GLU A 43 -28.06 -10.73 -4.55
N ARG A 44 -27.15 -10.54 -5.53
CA ARG A 44 -27.46 -9.76 -6.73
C ARG A 44 -28.59 -10.39 -7.54
N PRO A 45 -29.42 -9.58 -8.21
CA PRO A 45 -30.41 -10.08 -9.17
C PRO A 45 -29.76 -10.98 -10.23
N VAL A 46 -30.48 -12.01 -10.70
CA VAL A 46 -29.95 -12.94 -11.72
C VAL A 46 -29.46 -12.21 -12.99
N ALA A 47 -30.14 -11.13 -13.38
CA ALA A 47 -29.75 -10.31 -14.50
C ALA A 47 -28.37 -9.62 -14.32
N GLU A 48 -27.98 -9.36 -13.09
CA GLU A 48 -26.69 -8.76 -12.74
C GLU A 48 -25.59 -9.82 -12.50
N ARG A 49 -25.97 -11.09 -12.41
CA ARG A 49 -25.06 -12.23 -12.25
C ARG A 49 -24.56 -12.79 -13.57
N THR A 50 -25.11 -12.30 -14.69
CA THR A 50 -24.84 -12.88 -16.01
C THR A 50 -24.39 -11.79 -16.97
N GLY A 51 -23.25 -11.98 -17.59
CA GLY A 51 -22.75 -11.08 -18.63
C GLY A 51 -23.53 -11.16 -19.93
N PRO A 52 -23.28 -10.25 -20.88
CA PRO A 52 -23.93 -10.24 -22.20
C PRO A 52 -23.72 -11.52 -23.01
N ASP A 53 -22.68 -12.26 -22.70
CA ASP A 53 -22.31 -13.54 -23.33
C ASP A 53 -22.97 -14.76 -22.65
N GLY A 54 -23.86 -14.53 -21.69
CA GLY A 54 -24.54 -15.56 -20.91
C GLY A 54 -23.67 -16.25 -19.84
N ARG A 55 -22.46 -15.79 -19.62
CA ARG A 55 -21.58 -16.34 -18.58
C ARG A 55 -21.84 -15.68 -17.23
N ALA A 56 -21.69 -16.45 -16.16
CA ALA A 56 -21.78 -15.93 -14.81
C ALA A 56 -20.67 -14.88 -14.59
N LEU A 57 -21.07 -13.70 -14.12
CA LEU A 57 -20.13 -12.67 -13.71
C LEU A 57 -19.48 -13.06 -12.37
N PRO A 58 -18.21 -12.68 -12.18
CA PRO A 58 -17.55 -12.89 -10.92
C PRO A 58 -18.30 -12.23 -9.76
N LEU A 59 -18.27 -12.88 -8.60
CA LEU A 59 -18.79 -12.28 -7.36
C LEU A 59 -17.93 -11.07 -6.95
N PRO A 60 -18.52 -9.94 -6.53
CA PRO A 60 -17.77 -8.86 -5.91
C PRO A 60 -16.89 -9.38 -4.77
N GLY A 61 -15.62 -9.02 -4.74
CA GLY A 61 -14.66 -9.54 -3.76
C GLY A 61 -14.48 -11.05 -3.79
N GLY A 62 -14.77 -11.69 -4.95
CA GLY A 62 -14.57 -13.11 -5.17
C GLY A 62 -13.10 -13.53 -5.09
N TYR A 63 -12.85 -14.80 -4.85
CA TYR A 63 -11.52 -15.39 -4.80
C TYR A 63 -11.37 -16.49 -5.84
N LEU A 64 -10.50 -16.26 -6.83
CA LEU A 64 -9.98 -17.32 -7.69
C LEU A 64 -8.62 -17.75 -7.14
N THR A 65 -8.50 -19.00 -6.73
CA THR A 65 -7.29 -19.51 -6.05
C THR A 65 -6.01 -19.22 -6.86
N ARG A 66 -6.07 -19.38 -8.20
CA ARG A 66 -4.92 -19.11 -9.07
C ARG A 66 -4.54 -17.63 -9.10
N ASP A 67 -5.51 -16.74 -9.12
CA ASP A 67 -5.29 -15.29 -9.12
C ASP A 67 -4.75 -14.80 -7.77
N ALA A 68 -5.36 -15.25 -6.67
CA ALA A 68 -4.88 -14.96 -5.32
C ALA A 68 -3.45 -15.51 -5.09
N ALA A 69 -3.15 -16.73 -5.54
CA ALA A 69 -1.81 -17.31 -5.46
C ALA A 69 -0.79 -16.49 -6.27
N ALA A 70 -1.16 -16.00 -7.46
CA ALA A 70 -0.32 -15.09 -8.24
C ALA A 70 -0.06 -13.77 -7.49
N SER A 71 -1.09 -13.17 -6.90
CA SER A 71 -0.98 -11.94 -6.10
C SER A 71 -0.01 -12.12 -4.91
N ILE A 72 -0.19 -13.20 -4.14
CA ILE A 72 0.66 -13.52 -2.98
C ILE A 72 2.10 -13.80 -3.43
N SER A 73 2.29 -14.56 -4.51
CA SER A 73 3.62 -14.86 -5.05
C SER A 73 4.35 -13.60 -5.53
N MET A 74 3.66 -12.71 -6.21
CA MET A 74 4.21 -11.42 -6.62
C MET A 74 4.59 -10.56 -5.41
N GLY A 75 3.75 -10.55 -4.37
CA GLY A 75 4.04 -9.88 -3.10
C GLY A 75 5.29 -10.43 -2.43
N ALA A 76 5.42 -11.75 -2.36
CA ALA A 76 6.60 -12.39 -1.76
C ALA A 76 7.90 -12.00 -2.48
N VAL A 77 7.92 -12.00 -3.82
CA VAL A 77 9.08 -11.54 -4.60
C VAL A 77 9.29 -10.04 -4.43
N SER A 78 8.21 -9.24 -4.33
CA SER A 78 8.32 -7.80 -4.18
C SER A 78 9.02 -7.38 -2.88
N VAL A 79 8.93 -8.18 -1.81
CA VAL A 79 9.64 -7.89 -0.55
C VAL A 79 11.15 -7.72 -0.81
N LEU A 80 11.76 -8.64 -1.58
CA LEU A 80 13.17 -8.54 -1.92
C LEU A 80 13.48 -7.34 -2.82
N THR A 81 12.73 -7.17 -3.90
CA THR A 81 12.96 -6.09 -4.85
C THR A 81 12.70 -4.72 -4.23
N MET A 82 11.66 -4.56 -3.43
CA MET A 82 11.36 -3.32 -2.71
C MET A 82 12.44 -2.99 -1.67
N THR A 83 13.01 -3.99 -1.00
CA THR A 83 14.13 -3.76 -0.08
C THR A 83 15.32 -3.16 -0.80
N LEU A 84 15.69 -3.69 -1.97
CA LEU A 84 16.80 -3.15 -2.78
C LEU A 84 16.50 -1.71 -3.24
N TRP A 85 15.28 -1.43 -3.69
CA TRP A 85 14.85 -0.09 -4.07
C TRP A 85 14.83 0.88 -2.88
N LYS A 86 14.37 0.44 -1.70
CA LYS A 86 14.39 1.24 -0.46
C LYS A 86 15.82 1.61 -0.07
N LEU A 87 16.78 0.69 -0.15
CA LEU A 87 18.18 0.97 0.15
C LEU A 87 18.77 2.01 -0.81
N GLY A 88 18.50 1.89 -2.10
CA GLY A 88 18.93 2.88 -3.10
C GLY A 88 18.29 4.26 -2.86
N ALA A 89 16.98 4.28 -2.58
CA ALA A 89 16.27 5.52 -2.27
C ALA A 89 16.77 6.16 -0.96
N LEU A 90 17.03 5.37 0.08
CA LEU A 90 17.57 5.87 1.35
C LEU A 90 18.91 6.58 1.14
N GLY A 91 19.82 5.98 0.36
CA GLY A 91 21.08 6.61 0.03
C GLY A 91 20.90 7.95 -0.70
N LEU A 92 20.04 7.99 -1.73
CA LEU A 92 19.71 9.20 -2.47
C LEU A 92 19.09 10.27 -1.56
N TYR A 93 18.10 9.89 -0.75
CA TYR A 93 17.39 10.82 0.16
C TYR A 93 18.32 11.35 1.26
N ALA A 94 19.24 10.53 1.76
CA ALA A 94 20.22 10.95 2.74
C ALA A 94 21.18 11.99 2.15
N VAL A 95 21.64 11.81 0.91
CA VAL A 95 22.49 12.78 0.20
C VAL A 95 21.73 14.09 -0.03
N VAL A 96 20.49 14.04 -0.52
CA VAL A 96 19.65 15.22 -0.74
C VAL A 96 19.39 15.97 0.56
N PHE A 97 19.03 15.25 1.62
CA PHE A 97 18.77 15.82 2.94
C PHE A 97 20.00 16.48 3.55
N ALA A 98 21.19 15.83 3.41
CA ALA A 98 22.42 16.32 4.02
C ALA A 98 23.04 17.51 3.28
N TYR A 99 22.95 17.55 1.94
CA TYR A 99 23.71 18.49 1.13
C TYR A 99 22.87 19.48 0.32
N LEU A 100 21.59 19.19 0.06
CA LEU A 100 20.74 20.01 -0.79
C LEU A 100 19.56 20.64 -0.03
N ALA A 101 19.15 20.08 1.11
CA ALA A 101 18.10 20.67 1.91
C ALA A 101 18.55 22.00 2.54
N PRO A 102 17.80 23.10 2.37
CA PRO A 102 18.16 24.41 2.91
C PRO A 102 18.06 24.48 4.44
N TRP A 103 17.34 23.55 5.05
CA TRP A 103 17.18 23.32 6.48
C TRP A 103 16.94 21.86 6.74
N GLN A 104 17.06 21.43 7.99
CA GLN A 104 16.79 20.07 8.43
C GLN A 104 15.76 20.12 9.54
N LEU A 105 14.60 19.49 9.32
CA LEU A 105 13.51 19.49 10.27
C LEU A 105 13.80 18.54 11.43
N PRO A 106 13.43 18.88 12.67
CA PRO A 106 13.68 18.05 13.84
C PRO A 106 12.84 16.76 13.78
N ALA A 107 13.48 15.60 13.91
CA ALA A 107 12.82 14.30 13.83
C ALA A 107 11.93 13.98 15.04
N ASP A 108 12.13 14.67 16.17
CA ASP A 108 11.37 14.52 17.40
C ASP A 108 10.12 15.39 17.47
N ALA A 109 9.96 16.37 16.55
CA ALA A 109 8.80 17.25 16.54
C ALA A 109 7.59 16.55 15.87
N TRP A 110 6.46 16.51 16.57
CA TRP A 110 5.22 15.87 16.08
C TRP A 110 4.76 16.41 14.72
N TRP A 111 4.94 17.70 14.45
CA TRP A 111 4.55 18.31 13.18
C TRP A 111 5.43 17.87 12.00
N THR A 112 6.71 17.49 12.23
CA THR A 112 7.56 16.86 11.20
C THR A 112 7.00 15.51 10.80
N TRP A 113 6.48 14.74 11.75
CA TRP A 113 5.81 13.46 11.48
C TRP A 113 4.52 13.67 10.69
N ALA A 114 3.69 14.63 11.11
CA ALA A 114 2.47 14.98 10.37
C ALA A 114 2.79 15.39 8.93
N LEU A 115 3.81 16.24 8.75
CA LEU A 115 4.28 16.67 7.43
C LEU A 115 4.79 15.48 6.59
N ALA A 116 5.54 14.55 7.19
CA ALA A 116 6.01 13.36 6.49
C ALA A 116 4.87 12.48 6.03
N ILE A 117 3.89 12.17 6.91
CA ILE A 117 2.75 11.30 6.57
C ILE A 117 1.88 11.95 5.50
N LEU A 118 1.44 13.20 5.70
CA LEU A 118 0.60 13.92 4.74
C LEU A 118 1.34 14.21 3.43
N GLY A 119 2.64 14.51 3.52
CA GLY A 119 3.48 14.73 2.34
C GLY A 119 3.68 13.47 1.51
N VAL A 120 3.89 12.32 2.16
CA VAL A 120 3.97 11.04 1.45
C VAL A 120 2.64 10.74 0.77
N ASP A 121 1.52 10.92 1.43
CA ASP A 121 0.20 10.67 0.86
C ASP A 121 -0.08 11.60 -0.33
N PHE A 122 0.22 12.89 -0.20
CA PHE A 122 0.12 13.86 -1.29
C PHE A 122 0.95 13.45 -2.52
N PHE A 123 2.22 13.09 -2.33
CA PHE A 123 3.07 12.66 -3.43
C PHE A 123 2.69 11.28 -3.96
N PHE A 124 2.12 10.41 -3.13
CA PHE A 124 1.56 9.14 -3.56
C PHE A 124 0.42 9.34 -4.56
N TYR A 125 -0.52 10.25 -4.28
CA TYR A 125 -1.59 10.59 -5.22
C TYR A 125 -1.03 10.95 -6.60
N TRP A 126 -0.02 11.82 -6.65
CA TRP A 126 0.59 12.23 -7.91
C TRP A 126 1.37 11.09 -8.59
N ALA A 127 2.13 10.30 -7.83
CA ALA A 127 2.85 9.14 -8.34
C ALA A 127 1.88 8.13 -8.98
N HIS A 128 0.80 7.82 -8.28
CA HIS A 128 -0.25 6.90 -8.75
C HIS A 128 -0.98 7.46 -9.99
N ARG A 129 -1.35 8.74 -9.95
CA ARG A 129 -1.96 9.41 -11.10
C ARG A 129 -1.06 9.39 -12.34
N VAL A 130 0.23 9.63 -12.19
CA VAL A 130 1.21 9.55 -13.28
C VAL A 130 1.37 8.10 -13.74
N ALA A 131 1.35 7.12 -12.85
CA ALA A 131 1.39 5.71 -13.20
C ALA A 131 0.24 5.30 -14.11
N HIS A 132 -0.95 5.89 -13.94
CA HIS A 132 -2.10 5.66 -14.81
C HIS A 132 -2.11 6.49 -16.10
N ARG A 133 -1.27 7.51 -16.25
CA ARG A 133 -1.28 8.43 -17.39
C ARG A 133 -0.05 8.31 -18.29
N VAL A 134 1.08 7.88 -17.75
CA VAL A 134 2.36 7.78 -18.47
C VAL A 134 2.65 6.33 -18.81
N ARG A 135 2.65 5.98 -20.09
CA ARG A 135 2.82 4.60 -20.58
C ARG A 135 4.04 3.88 -20.02
N LEU A 136 5.17 4.59 -19.86
CA LEU A 136 6.41 4.00 -19.32
C LEU A 136 6.22 3.54 -17.86
N VAL A 137 5.54 4.37 -17.05
CA VAL A 137 5.27 4.05 -15.64
C VAL A 137 4.15 3.02 -15.53
N TRP A 138 3.13 3.12 -16.39
CA TRP A 138 2.06 2.13 -16.51
C TRP A 138 2.60 0.73 -16.81
N ALA A 139 3.63 0.61 -17.64
CA ALA A 139 4.22 -0.69 -17.99
C ALA A 139 4.65 -1.53 -16.77
N THR A 140 4.99 -0.89 -15.66
CA THR A 140 5.27 -1.57 -14.39
C THR A 140 4.04 -1.63 -13.49
N HIS A 141 3.21 -0.58 -13.48
CA HIS A 141 2.06 -0.45 -12.60
C HIS A 141 0.88 -1.36 -12.99
N GLN A 142 0.72 -1.66 -14.29
CA GLN A 142 -0.32 -2.57 -14.79
C GLN A 142 -0.29 -3.96 -14.13
N ALA A 143 0.87 -4.40 -13.63
CA ALA A 143 0.99 -5.65 -12.91
C ALA A 143 0.10 -5.68 -11.66
N HIS A 144 0.02 -4.55 -10.94
CA HIS A 144 -0.88 -4.37 -9.81
C HIS A 144 -2.37 -4.46 -10.22
N HIS A 145 -2.71 -3.91 -11.38
CA HIS A 145 -4.07 -3.92 -11.93
C HIS A 145 -4.42 -5.18 -12.76
N SER A 146 -3.61 -6.23 -12.73
CA SER A 146 -3.83 -7.45 -13.52
C SER A 146 -4.61 -8.54 -12.78
N SER A 147 -5.13 -8.28 -11.59
CA SER A 147 -6.00 -9.21 -10.85
C SER A 147 -7.37 -9.29 -11.51
N GLU A 148 -7.95 -10.50 -11.54
CA GLU A 148 -9.31 -10.73 -12.06
C GLU A 148 -10.39 -10.28 -11.05
N TYR A 149 -10.05 -10.25 -9.75
CA TYR A 149 -10.93 -9.85 -8.67
C TYR A 149 -10.28 -8.75 -7.85
N PHE A 150 -11.10 -7.87 -7.29
CA PHE A 150 -10.64 -6.83 -6.38
C PHE A 150 -10.96 -7.22 -4.94
N ASN A 151 -9.95 -7.79 -4.27
CA ASN A 151 -10.01 -8.29 -2.90
C ASN A 151 -8.68 -8.05 -2.19
N PHE A 152 -8.59 -8.32 -0.89
CA PHE A 152 -7.37 -8.08 -0.12
C PHE A 152 -6.11 -8.76 -0.66
N SER A 153 -6.23 -9.87 -1.38
CA SER A 153 -5.05 -10.47 -2.01
C SER A 153 -4.47 -9.62 -3.13
N THR A 154 -5.30 -8.77 -3.77
CA THR A 154 -4.85 -7.83 -4.82
C THR A 154 -3.89 -6.78 -4.26
N ALA A 155 -4.03 -6.36 -2.99
CA ALA A 155 -3.08 -5.46 -2.34
C ALA A 155 -1.66 -6.04 -2.30
N LEU A 156 -1.52 -7.37 -2.30
CA LEU A 156 -0.23 -8.06 -2.32
C LEU A 156 0.35 -8.21 -3.73
N ARG A 157 -0.41 -7.90 -4.79
CA ARG A 157 0.06 -7.94 -6.19
C ARG A 157 0.91 -6.71 -6.49
N GLN A 158 2.12 -6.71 -5.97
CA GLN A 158 3.04 -5.58 -6.08
C GLN A 158 3.95 -5.69 -7.30
N LYS A 159 4.26 -4.55 -7.90
CA LYS A 159 5.28 -4.45 -8.96
C LYS A 159 6.67 -4.64 -8.38
N TRP A 160 7.61 -5.07 -9.21
CA TRP A 160 8.98 -5.31 -8.79
C TRP A 160 9.94 -4.17 -9.11
N ASN A 161 9.53 -3.25 -9.97
CA ASN A 161 10.31 -2.07 -10.33
C ASN A 161 9.65 -0.80 -9.80
N ASN A 162 10.29 -0.16 -8.83
CA ASN A 162 9.86 1.08 -8.19
C ASN A 162 10.74 2.29 -8.55
N SER A 163 11.58 2.17 -9.58
CA SER A 163 12.53 3.23 -9.95
C SER A 163 11.89 4.60 -10.23
N ALA A 164 10.76 4.60 -10.91
CA ALA A 164 10.04 5.83 -11.21
C ALA A 164 9.46 6.50 -9.95
N GLU A 165 9.11 5.72 -8.93
CA GLU A 165 8.49 6.24 -7.72
C GLU A 165 9.46 6.96 -6.81
N ILE A 166 10.73 6.54 -6.76
CA ILE A 166 11.76 7.17 -5.90
C ILE A 166 11.80 8.69 -6.10
N VAL A 167 11.59 9.16 -7.34
CA VAL A 167 11.64 10.58 -7.68
C VAL A 167 10.48 11.37 -7.07
N PHE A 168 9.31 10.75 -6.91
CA PHE A 168 8.12 11.46 -6.41
C PHE A 168 8.22 11.88 -4.95
N TRP A 169 8.92 11.13 -4.10
CA TRP A 169 9.12 11.50 -2.69
C TRP A 169 10.39 12.32 -2.45
N LEU A 170 11.22 12.53 -3.48
CA LEU A 170 12.43 13.32 -3.38
C LEU A 170 12.20 14.77 -2.88
N PRO A 171 11.08 15.44 -3.17
CA PRO A 171 10.80 16.76 -2.61
C PRO A 171 10.75 16.78 -1.06
N LEU A 172 10.37 15.70 -0.40
CA LEU A 172 10.30 15.66 1.06
C LEU A 172 11.67 15.80 1.74
N PRO A 173 12.69 14.98 1.41
CA PRO A 173 14.06 15.22 1.96
C PRO A 173 14.66 16.52 1.47
N LEU A 174 14.31 17.02 0.28
CA LEU A 174 14.75 18.33 -0.18
C LEU A 174 14.14 19.47 0.65
N LEU A 175 12.90 19.32 1.14
CA LEU A 175 12.26 20.24 2.09
C LEU A 175 12.70 20.01 3.55
N GLY A 176 13.70 19.17 3.78
CA GLY A 176 14.29 18.94 5.08
C GLY A 176 13.58 17.89 5.94
N VAL A 177 12.65 17.11 5.38
CA VAL A 177 12.06 15.98 6.11
C VAL A 177 13.09 14.86 6.22
N PRO A 178 13.37 14.35 7.45
CA PRO A 178 14.31 13.26 7.65
C PRO A 178 13.95 12.02 6.81
N PRO A 179 14.87 11.41 6.07
CA PRO A 179 14.61 10.25 5.22
C PRO A 179 13.91 9.09 5.93
N ALA A 180 14.26 8.83 7.18
CA ALA A 180 13.60 7.80 7.99
C ALA A 180 12.09 8.06 8.16
N LEU A 181 11.68 9.33 8.33
CA LEU A 181 10.27 9.69 8.46
C LEU A 181 9.54 9.60 7.11
N VAL A 182 10.22 9.83 5.98
CA VAL A 182 9.63 9.60 4.65
C VAL A 182 9.29 8.10 4.48
N PHE A 183 10.19 7.20 4.85
CA PHE A 183 9.93 5.76 4.79
C PHE A 183 8.87 5.30 5.78
N LEU A 184 8.84 5.87 6.97
CA LEU A 184 7.78 5.60 7.94
C LEU A 184 6.41 6.05 7.41
N GLY A 185 6.31 7.27 6.87
CA GLY A 185 5.09 7.77 6.24
C GLY A 185 4.63 6.86 5.10
N PHE A 186 5.57 6.38 4.27
CA PHE A 186 5.27 5.42 3.21
C PHE A 186 4.75 4.09 3.77
N SER A 187 5.34 3.57 4.84
CA SER A 187 4.87 2.34 5.49
C SER A 187 3.47 2.50 6.08
N VAL A 188 3.17 3.64 6.70
CA VAL A 188 1.82 3.97 7.19
C VAL A 188 0.82 4.02 6.03
N SER A 189 1.17 4.69 4.93
CA SER A 189 0.35 4.77 3.72
C SER A 189 0.08 3.37 3.13
N LEU A 190 1.07 2.48 3.08
CA LEU A 190 0.88 1.10 2.60
C LEU A 190 -0.09 0.29 3.47
N VAL A 191 -0.03 0.46 4.79
CA VAL A 191 -0.99 -0.19 5.71
C VAL A 191 -2.41 0.29 5.41
N TYR A 192 -2.60 1.59 5.25
CA TYR A 192 -3.90 2.15 4.87
C TYR A 192 -4.36 1.62 3.51
N GLN A 193 -3.49 1.63 2.50
CA GLN A 193 -3.80 1.17 1.15
C GLN A 193 -4.25 -0.29 1.10
N PHE A 194 -3.77 -1.14 2.00
CA PHE A 194 -4.26 -2.52 2.07
C PHE A 194 -5.77 -2.57 2.29
N PHE A 195 -6.30 -1.76 3.20
CA PHE A 195 -7.72 -1.79 3.57
C PHE A 195 -8.66 -1.22 2.51
N VAL A 196 -8.17 -0.44 1.55
CA VAL A 196 -8.98 0.03 0.41
C VAL A 196 -9.00 -0.95 -0.77
N HIS A 197 -8.34 -2.11 -0.66
CA HIS A 197 -8.31 -3.13 -1.72
C HIS A 197 -9.37 -4.21 -1.51
N THR A 198 -10.64 -3.82 -1.36
CA THR A 198 -11.74 -4.78 -1.31
C THR A 198 -13.03 -4.17 -1.86
N GLU A 199 -13.81 -4.98 -2.59
CA GLU A 199 -15.16 -4.63 -3.03
C GLU A 199 -16.23 -4.98 -1.98
N ARG A 200 -15.86 -5.59 -0.86
CA ARG A 200 -16.79 -6.04 0.16
C ARG A 200 -17.27 -4.92 1.08
N VAL A 201 -16.57 -3.83 1.13
CA VAL A 201 -16.99 -2.64 1.88
C VAL A 201 -17.82 -1.78 0.92
N GLY A 202 -19.12 -1.66 1.22
CA GLY A 202 -20.00 -0.77 0.47
C GLY A 202 -19.83 0.69 0.89
N THR A 203 -20.84 1.52 0.59
CA THR A 203 -20.86 2.94 0.92
C THR A 203 -20.64 3.17 2.41
N LEU A 204 -19.66 3.96 2.74
CA LEU A 204 -19.33 4.35 4.11
C LEU A 204 -20.12 5.60 4.51
N TRP A 205 -20.02 5.99 5.76
CA TRP A 205 -20.57 7.26 6.23
C TRP A 205 -19.88 8.44 5.51
N ARG A 206 -20.69 9.32 4.92
CA ARG A 206 -20.24 10.40 4.01
C ARG A 206 -19.01 11.21 4.47
N PRO A 207 -18.85 11.62 5.74
CA PRO A 207 -17.63 12.29 6.20
C PRO A 207 -16.37 11.41 6.10
N VAL A 208 -16.52 10.08 6.20
CA VAL A 208 -15.42 9.12 6.05
C VAL A 208 -15.05 8.97 4.58
N GLU A 209 -16.03 8.87 3.69
CA GLU A 209 -15.80 8.84 2.24
C GLU A 209 -15.03 10.07 1.75
N LEU A 210 -15.41 11.27 2.20
CA LEU A 210 -14.73 12.52 1.81
C LEU A 210 -13.24 12.58 2.20
N VAL A 211 -12.80 11.73 3.12
CA VAL A 211 -11.39 11.65 3.56
C VAL A 211 -10.67 10.49 2.89
N LEU A 212 -11.42 9.42 2.52
CA LEU A 212 -10.83 8.18 2.01
C LEU A 212 -10.87 8.08 0.48
N GLU A 213 -11.70 8.88 -0.20
CA GLU A 213 -11.73 9.03 -1.66
C GLU A 213 -10.76 10.13 -2.14
#